data_831281349bcc66558829ab9c526d9692
#
_entry.id   831281349bcc66558829ab9c526d9692
#
_cell.length_a   1.000
_cell.length_b   1.000
_cell.length_c   1.000
_cell.angle_alpha   90.00
_cell.angle_beta   90.00
_cell.angle_gamma   90.00
#
_symmetry.space_group_name_H-M   'P 1'
#
loop_
_entity.id
_entity.type
_entity.pdbx_description
1 polymer ?
#
loop_
_entity_poly.entity_id
_entity_poly.type
_entity_poly.pdbx_seq_one_letter_code
_entity_poly.pdbx_strand_id
1 'polypeptide(L)'
;MDPKYSPLFTPWKIRNVEIKNRIVLCPMGGTSLFGWMELTGNHFDKEAAKFFLEKANNNVGLIITGIAPIKSTYWGQWLYENEKMFVELKEFMNEIHKTGAKLFIQLTAGMGRSWAITSPLVPLANSKVISTLIKPIIDLPYESAAPSELPSRWAENLTTRALTKKEIHEIVDAFAKTAKLCMDAGVD
;
A
#
# COMPACT_ATOMS: atom_id res chain seq x y z
N MET A 1 18.92 26.67 -16.97
CA MET A 1 18.76 26.17 -15.56
C MET A 1 19.89 26.80 -14.74
N ASP A 2 19.61 27.26 -13.53
CA ASP A 2 20.65 27.77 -12.63
C ASP A 2 21.61 26.61 -12.28
N PRO A 3 22.95 26.78 -12.46
CA PRO A 3 23.93 25.73 -12.20
C PRO A 3 23.87 25.10 -10.82
N LYS A 4 23.40 25.84 -9.81
CA LYS A 4 23.25 25.33 -8.44
C LYS A 4 22.27 24.15 -8.32
N TYR A 5 21.33 24.01 -9.26
CA TYR A 5 20.36 22.92 -9.29
C TYR A 5 20.79 21.73 -10.15
N SER A 6 21.91 21.83 -10.86
CA SER A 6 22.40 20.76 -11.74
C SER A 6 22.56 19.39 -11.03
N PRO A 7 22.97 19.32 -9.73
CA PRO A 7 23.07 18.03 -9.03
C PRO A 7 21.74 17.28 -8.93
N LEU A 8 20.58 17.96 -8.93
CA LEU A 8 19.27 17.32 -8.89
C LEU A 8 18.98 16.47 -10.13
N PHE A 9 19.63 16.77 -11.25
CA PHE A 9 19.43 16.14 -12.55
C PHE A 9 20.52 15.12 -12.88
N THR A 10 21.37 14.77 -11.92
CA THR A 10 22.36 13.69 -12.08
C THR A 10 21.74 12.35 -11.75
N PRO A 11 22.02 11.29 -12.54
CA PRO A 11 21.54 9.96 -12.25
C PRO A 11 22.17 9.39 -10.95
N TRP A 12 21.50 8.40 -10.38
CA TRP A 12 21.98 7.66 -9.22
C TRP A 12 21.43 6.24 -9.24
N LYS A 13 21.88 5.40 -8.29
CA LYS A 13 21.47 3.98 -8.25
C LYS A 13 20.99 3.58 -6.86
N ILE A 14 19.95 2.75 -6.83
CA ILE A 14 19.56 1.95 -5.69
C ILE A 14 19.81 0.49 -6.10
N ARG A 15 20.88 -0.13 -5.59
CA ARG A 15 21.35 -1.46 -6.01
C ARG A 15 21.52 -1.52 -7.54
N ASN A 16 20.67 -2.31 -8.22
CA ASN A 16 20.67 -2.50 -9.67
C ASN A 16 19.70 -1.57 -10.42
N VAL A 17 18.90 -0.77 -9.71
CA VAL A 17 17.95 0.16 -10.32
C VAL A 17 18.62 1.51 -10.54
N GLU A 18 18.74 1.92 -11.79
CA GLU A 18 19.25 3.25 -12.16
C GLU A 18 18.08 4.23 -12.26
N ILE A 19 18.23 5.39 -11.62
CA ILE A 19 17.23 6.45 -11.54
C ILE A 19 17.80 7.68 -12.24
N LYS A 20 17.07 8.22 -13.23
CA LYS A 20 17.53 9.26 -14.15
C LYS A 20 17.91 10.61 -13.50
N ASN A 21 17.41 10.89 -12.29
CA ASN A 21 17.67 12.11 -11.54
C ASN A 21 17.38 11.93 -10.05
N ARG A 22 17.57 12.97 -9.24
CA ARG A 22 17.39 12.93 -7.77
C ARG A 22 16.04 13.49 -7.29
N ILE A 23 15.08 13.62 -8.21
CA ILE A 23 13.73 14.08 -7.88
C ILE A 23 12.87 12.86 -7.57
N VAL A 24 12.41 12.77 -6.33
CA VAL A 24 11.62 11.66 -5.82
C VAL A 24 10.24 12.14 -5.39
N LEU A 25 9.19 11.52 -5.90
CA LEU A 25 7.85 11.65 -5.33
C LEU A 25 7.73 10.66 -4.17
N CYS A 26 7.70 11.20 -2.95
CA CYS A 26 7.57 10.41 -1.74
C CYS A 26 6.14 9.87 -1.57
N PRO A 27 5.96 8.76 -0.82
CA PRO A 27 4.65 8.18 -0.59
C PRO A 27 3.75 9.12 0.20
N MET A 28 2.50 9.24 -0.25
CA MET A 28 1.44 10.01 0.41
C MET A 28 0.27 9.09 0.75
N GLY A 29 -0.32 9.28 1.94
CA GLY A 29 -1.54 8.57 2.30
C GLY A 29 -2.67 8.85 1.30
N GLY A 30 -3.46 7.83 0.96
CA GLY A 30 -4.58 7.94 0.03
C GLY A 30 -4.19 7.90 -1.46
N THR A 31 -2.92 7.71 -1.81
CA THR A 31 -2.47 7.58 -3.20
C THR A 31 -1.99 6.15 -3.51
N SER A 32 -2.80 5.15 -3.20
CA SER A 32 -2.51 3.76 -3.54
C SER A 32 -2.87 3.45 -4.98
N LEU A 33 -2.08 2.60 -5.66
CA LEU A 33 -2.45 2.05 -6.98
C LEU A 33 -3.47 0.90 -6.89
N PHE A 34 -3.76 0.40 -5.68
CA PHE A 34 -4.55 -0.81 -5.50
C PHE A 34 -5.86 -0.58 -4.73
N GLY A 35 -6.38 0.64 -4.78
CA GLY A 35 -7.48 1.09 -3.96
C GLY A 35 -7.09 1.12 -2.48
N TRP A 36 -7.87 1.77 -1.66
CA TRP A 36 -7.64 1.78 -0.22
C TRP A 36 -8.91 2.10 0.54
N MET A 37 -9.29 1.18 1.46
CA MET A 37 -10.48 1.32 2.31
C MET A 37 -11.78 1.56 1.50
N GLU A 38 -11.89 0.95 0.33
CA GLU A 38 -13.04 1.07 -0.54
C GLU A 38 -13.92 -0.17 -0.48
N LEU A 39 -15.24 0.02 -0.52
CA LEU A 39 -16.21 -1.07 -0.53
C LEU A 39 -16.08 -1.98 -1.76
N THR A 40 -15.48 -1.48 -2.83
CA THR A 40 -15.16 -2.25 -4.04
C THR A 40 -14.05 -3.28 -3.82
N GLY A 41 -13.33 -3.19 -2.69
CA GLY A 41 -12.16 -4.03 -2.43
C GLY A 41 -10.93 -3.61 -3.25
N ASN A 42 -9.94 -4.50 -3.31
CA ASN A 42 -8.72 -4.26 -4.07
C ASN A 42 -9.00 -4.20 -5.58
N HIS A 43 -8.57 -3.13 -6.23
CA HIS A 43 -8.66 -2.94 -7.68
C HIS A 43 -7.52 -2.02 -8.15
N PHE A 44 -7.24 -2.00 -9.45
CA PHE A 44 -6.28 -1.05 -9.99
C PHE A 44 -6.92 0.34 -10.07
N ASP A 45 -6.37 1.30 -9.33
CA ASP A 45 -6.88 2.68 -9.28
C ASP A 45 -6.34 3.48 -10.47
N LYS A 46 -7.21 3.70 -11.45
CA LYS A 46 -6.87 4.43 -12.69
C LYS A 46 -6.62 5.92 -12.46
N GLU A 47 -7.27 6.52 -11.48
CA GLU A 47 -7.04 7.95 -11.16
C GLU A 47 -5.69 8.14 -10.46
N ALA A 48 -5.34 7.26 -9.52
CA ALA A 48 -4.01 7.24 -8.95
C ALA A 48 -2.94 6.97 -10.00
N ALA A 49 -3.18 6.04 -10.92
CA ALA A 49 -2.26 5.74 -12.03
C ALA A 49 -2.04 6.97 -12.92
N LYS A 50 -3.11 7.67 -13.28
CA LYS A 50 -3.06 8.92 -14.06
C LYS A 50 -2.24 10.01 -13.35
N PHE A 51 -2.47 10.17 -12.03
CA PHE A 51 -1.69 11.11 -11.21
C PHE A 51 -0.19 10.77 -11.25
N PHE A 52 0.20 9.52 -11.06
CA PHE A 52 1.60 9.13 -11.09
C PHE A 52 2.23 9.27 -12.48
N LEU A 53 1.50 8.92 -13.53
CA LEU A 53 1.97 9.08 -14.90
C LEU A 53 2.20 10.56 -15.26
N GLU A 54 1.34 11.46 -14.79
CA GLU A 54 1.54 12.90 -14.93
C GLU A 54 2.88 13.34 -14.30
N LYS A 55 3.18 12.86 -13.06
CA LYS A 55 4.45 13.21 -12.39
C LYS A 55 5.67 12.63 -13.12
N ALA A 56 5.56 11.39 -13.62
CA ALA A 56 6.60 10.77 -14.43
C ALA A 56 6.89 11.57 -15.72
N ASN A 57 5.84 12.03 -16.41
CA ASN A 57 5.95 12.88 -17.60
C ASN A 57 6.56 14.26 -17.27
N ASN A 58 6.40 14.75 -16.05
CA ASN A 58 7.01 15.99 -15.55
C ASN A 58 8.40 15.76 -14.92
N ASN A 59 9.12 14.76 -15.40
CA ASN A 59 10.52 14.49 -15.10
C ASN A 59 10.85 14.05 -13.67
N VAL A 60 9.89 13.52 -12.92
CA VAL A 60 10.20 12.80 -11.67
C VAL A 60 11.00 11.55 -12.01
N GLY A 61 12.12 11.33 -11.31
CA GLY A 61 13.00 10.18 -11.54
C GLY A 61 12.55 8.93 -10.84
N LEU A 62 12.06 9.05 -9.61
CA LEU A 62 11.54 7.94 -8.81
C LEU A 62 10.18 8.31 -8.20
N ILE A 63 9.25 7.41 -8.32
CA ILE A 63 7.93 7.50 -7.66
C ILE A 63 7.84 6.38 -6.62
N ILE A 64 7.49 6.72 -5.39
CA ILE A 64 7.11 5.73 -4.37
C ILE A 64 5.64 5.97 -4.08
N THR A 65 4.80 4.98 -4.37
CA THR A 65 3.35 5.10 -4.19
C THR A 65 2.97 5.20 -2.71
N GLY A 66 1.77 5.69 -2.42
CA GLY A 66 1.19 5.54 -1.10
C GLY A 66 1.05 4.08 -0.69
N ILE A 67 0.74 3.85 0.57
CA ILE A 67 0.65 2.48 1.12
C ILE A 67 -0.40 1.65 0.39
N ALA A 68 -0.03 0.41 0.08
CA ALA A 68 -0.89 -0.61 -0.50
C ALA A 68 -1.06 -1.76 0.51
N PRO A 69 -2.22 -1.90 1.16
CA PRO A 69 -2.47 -3.01 2.06
C PRO A 69 -2.42 -4.34 1.31
N ILE A 70 -1.67 -5.31 1.83
CA ILE A 70 -1.60 -6.68 1.25
C ILE A 70 -2.89 -7.46 1.46
N LYS A 71 -3.79 -6.97 2.31
CA LYS A 71 -5.14 -7.49 2.53
C LYS A 71 -6.14 -6.36 2.47
N SER A 72 -7.22 -6.53 1.73
CA SER A 72 -8.30 -5.55 1.67
C SER A 72 -8.98 -5.39 3.02
N THR A 73 -9.22 -4.16 3.44
CA THR A 73 -10.00 -3.84 4.65
C THR A 73 -11.42 -4.38 4.55
N TYR A 74 -12.04 -4.26 3.39
CA TYR A 74 -13.34 -4.85 3.11
C TYR A 74 -13.19 -6.18 2.37
N TRP A 75 -14.02 -7.16 2.70
CA TRP A 75 -14.09 -8.51 2.12
C TRP A 75 -12.86 -9.39 2.43
N GLY A 76 -11.83 -8.84 3.08
CA GLY A 76 -10.65 -9.58 3.57
C GLY A 76 -9.82 -10.30 2.51
N GLN A 77 -9.97 -9.92 1.24
CA GLN A 77 -9.24 -10.51 0.11
C GLN A 77 -7.76 -10.12 0.17
N TRP A 78 -6.88 -11.10 -0.04
CA TRP A 78 -5.45 -10.82 -0.20
C TRP A 78 -5.16 -10.15 -1.54
N LEU A 79 -4.23 -9.22 -1.56
CA LEU A 79 -3.88 -8.45 -2.75
C LEU A 79 -3.42 -9.34 -3.91
N TYR A 80 -2.65 -10.38 -3.61
CA TYR A 80 -2.13 -11.32 -4.60
C TYR A 80 -3.22 -12.20 -5.27
N GLU A 81 -4.44 -12.24 -4.75
CA GLU A 81 -5.56 -13.01 -5.32
C GLU A 81 -6.24 -12.30 -6.49
N ASN A 82 -5.99 -11.00 -6.69
CA ASN A 82 -6.57 -10.22 -7.78
C ASN A 82 -5.63 -10.17 -9.00
N GLU A 83 -5.57 -11.24 -9.78
CA GLU A 83 -4.69 -11.34 -10.94
C GLU A 83 -4.92 -10.23 -11.98
N LYS A 84 -6.18 -9.85 -12.21
CA LYS A 84 -6.54 -8.77 -13.17
C LYS A 84 -5.84 -7.47 -12.85
N MET A 85 -5.75 -7.12 -11.59
CA MET A 85 -5.10 -5.88 -11.13
C MET A 85 -3.61 -5.85 -11.51
N PHE A 86 -2.91 -7.00 -11.46
CA PHE A 86 -1.50 -7.07 -11.86
C PHE A 86 -1.30 -7.03 -13.37
N VAL A 87 -2.31 -7.44 -14.17
CA VAL A 87 -2.29 -7.21 -15.62
C VAL A 87 -2.38 -5.72 -15.92
N GLU A 88 -3.33 -5.00 -15.29
CA GLU A 88 -3.46 -3.55 -15.43
C GLU A 88 -2.22 -2.82 -14.91
N LEU A 89 -1.61 -3.27 -13.81
CA LEU A 89 -0.34 -2.75 -13.30
C LEU A 89 0.78 -2.89 -14.33
N LYS A 90 0.87 -4.02 -15.01
CA LYS A 90 1.92 -4.25 -16.03
C LYS A 90 1.79 -3.29 -17.21
N GLU A 91 0.57 -3.05 -17.67
CA GLU A 91 0.31 -2.06 -18.73
C GLU A 91 0.74 -0.65 -18.27
N PHE A 92 0.37 -0.29 -17.05
CA PHE A 92 0.77 0.99 -16.47
C PHE A 92 2.29 1.13 -16.30
N MET A 93 2.98 0.08 -15.84
CA MET A 93 4.44 0.10 -15.71
C MET A 93 5.15 0.32 -17.05
N ASN A 94 4.61 -0.22 -18.14
CA ASN A 94 5.13 0.07 -19.49
C ASN A 94 5.05 1.58 -19.82
N GLU A 95 3.96 2.24 -19.44
CA GLU A 95 3.83 3.70 -19.65
C GLU A 95 4.79 4.50 -18.75
N ILE A 96 4.95 4.11 -17.49
CA ILE A 96 5.93 4.73 -16.58
C ILE A 96 7.34 4.61 -17.15
N HIS A 97 7.74 3.43 -17.62
CA HIS A 97 9.10 3.19 -18.15
C HIS A 97 9.39 3.98 -19.42
N LYS A 98 8.39 4.25 -20.28
CA LYS A 98 8.56 5.14 -21.46
C LYS A 98 9.02 6.54 -21.07
N THR A 99 8.69 7.02 -19.88
CA THR A 99 9.14 8.33 -19.37
C THR A 99 10.58 8.31 -18.82
N GLY A 100 11.16 7.14 -18.65
CA GLY A 100 12.43 6.90 -17.95
C GLY A 100 12.33 7.02 -16.43
N ALA A 101 11.15 7.20 -15.86
CA ALA A 101 10.92 7.14 -14.41
C ALA A 101 10.95 5.71 -13.90
N LYS A 102 11.23 5.56 -12.59
CA LYS A 102 11.15 4.33 -11.82
C LYS A 102 9.99 4.41 -10.82
N LEU A 103 9.35 3.27 -10.53
CA LEU A 103 8.24 3.23 -9.59
C LEU A 103 8.43 2.08 -8.59
N PHE A 104 8.36 2.44 -7.31
CA PHE A 104 8.35 1.53 -6.18
C PHE A 104 6.97 1.50 -5.53
N ILE A 105 6.54 0.34 -5.08
CA ILE A 105 5.28 0.16 -4.36
C ILE A 105 5.57 -0.06 -2.89
N GLN A 106 4.88 0.69 -2.02
CA GLN A 106 4.97 0.55 -0.58
C GLN A 106 3.88 -0.39 -0.08
N LEU A 107 4.22 -1.66 0.17
CA LEU A 107 3.31 -2.64 0.74
C LEU A 107 3.20 -2.48 2.26
N THR A 108 2.01 -2.75 2.81
CA THR A 108 1.78 -2.76 4.26
C THR A 108 0.88 -3.92 4.69
N ALA A 109 1.11 -4.44 5.90
CA ALA A 109 0.23 -5.45 6.50
C ALA A 109 -1.11 -4.88 7.01
N GLY A 110 -1.28 -3.55 6.95
CA GLY A 110 -2.39 -2.84 7.54
C GLY A 110 -1.92 -1.78 8.53
N MET A 111 -2.83 -1.17 9.24
CA MET A 111 -2.53 -0.06 10.14
C MET A 111 -2.18 -0.49 11.56
N GLY A 112 -2.63 -1.69 11.97
CA GLY A 112 -2.37 -2.22 13.29
C GLY A 112 -2.68 -1.21 14.41
N ARG A 113 -1.72 -0.93 15.27
CA ARG A 113 -1.84 0.04 16.36
C ARG A 113 -2.15 1.48 15.90
N SER A 114 -1.82 1.82 14.67
CA SER A 114 -2.09 3.15 14.10
C SER A 114 -3.44 3.24 13.39
N TRP A 115 -4.27 2.20 13.46
CA TRP A 115 -5.60 2.23 12.88
C TRP A 115 -6.45 3.30 13.56
N ALA A 116 -6.81 4.33 12.77
CA ALA A 116 -7.66 5.41 13.20
C ALA A 116 -9.12 5.01 13.01
N ILE A 117 -9.76 4.62 14.09
CA ILE A 117 -11.19 4.40 14.13
C ILE A 117 -11.87 5.62 14.74
N THR A 118 -12.97 6.05 14.15
CA THR A 118 -13.75 7.14 14.73
C THR A 118 -14.39 6.70 16.06
N SER A 119 -14.44 7.59 17.04
CA SER A 119 -14.94 7.29 18.38
C SER A 119 -16.28 6.55 18.42
N PRO A 120 -17.28 6.84 17.54
CA PRO A 120 -18.53 6.08 17.50
C PRO A 120 -18.39 4.61 17.12
N LEU A 121 -17.32 4.24 16.40
CA LEU A 121 -17.09 2.86 15.96
C LEU A 121 -16.28 2.03 16.98
N VAL A 122 -15.64 2.66 17.97
CA VAL A 122 -14.86 1.96 18.99
C VAL A 122 -15.69 0.92 19.76
N PRO A 123 -16.93 1.20 20.21
CA PRO A 123 -17.76 0.19 20.87
C PRO A 123 -18.05 -1.02 19.98
N LEU A 124 -18.20 -0.79 18.65
CA LEU A 124 -18.41 -1.88 17.69
C LEU A 124 -17.16 -2.75 17.55
N ALA A 125 -15.98 -2.13 17.46
CA ALA A 125 -14.70 -2.82 17.39
C ALA A 125 -14.41 -3.64 18.65
N ASN A 126 -14.81 -3.15 19.83
CA ASN A 126 -14.63 -3.84 21.11
C ASN A 126 -15.68 -4.96 21.35
N SER A 127 -16.78 -4.96 20.61
CA SER A 127 -17.83 -5.98 20.76
C SER A 127 -17.45 -7.27 20.00
N LYS A 128 -17.17 -8.36 20.73
CA LYS A 128 -16.89 -9.68 20.11
C LYS A 128 -18.06 -10.19 19.26
N VAL A 129 -19.29 -9.94 19.66
CA VAL A 129 -20.48 -10.36 18.91
C VAL A 129 -20.57 -9.61 17.59
N ILE A 130 -20.49 -8.27 17.61
CA ILE A 130 -20.60 -7.44 16.42
C ILE A 130 -19.42 -7.70 15.48
N SER A 131 -18.19 -7.73 15.99
CA SER A 131 -17.01 -7.99 15.18
C SER A 131 -17.04 -9.36 14.49
N THR A 132 -17.66 -10.38 15.14
CA THR A 132 -17.87 -11.70 14.53
C THR A 132 -18.93 -11.64 13.42
N LEU A 133 -20.03 -10.93 13.62
CA LEU A 133 -21.12 -10.81 12.64
C LEU A 133 -20.70 -10.04 11.38
N ILE A 134 -19.92 -8.98 11.53
CA ILE A 134 -19.47 -8.14 10.40
C ILE A 134 -18.15 -8.62 9.77
N LYS A 135 -17.51 -9.63 10.34
CA LYS A 135 -16.23 -10.17 9.85
C LYS A 135 -16.20 -10.52 8.35
N PRO A 136 -17.29 -11.04 7.73
CA PRO A 136 -17.31 -11.27 6.29
C PRO A 136 -17.18 -9.99 5.45
N ILE A 137 -17.54 -8.83 6.02
CA ILE A 137 -17.46 -7.53 5.34
C ILE A 137 -16.19 -6.79 5.74
N ILE A 138 -15.90 -6.73 7.05
CA ILE A 138 -14.70 -6.09 7.60
C ILE A 138 -14.18 -6.88 8.80
N ASP A 139 -12.92 -7.31 8.74
CA ASP A 139 -12.26 -8.04 9.83
C ASP A 139 -11.63 -7.03 10.83
N LEU A 140 -12.49 -6.40 11.66
CA LEU A 140 -12.04 -5.44 12.69
C LEU A 140 -10.91 -5.99 13.58
N PRO A 141 -10.94 -7.25 14.04
CA PRO A 141 -9.84 -7.84 14.79
C PRO A 141 -8.52 -7.92 14.01
N TYR A 142 -8.56 -8.05 12.68
CA TYR A 142 -7.36 -8.03 11.83
C TYR A 142 -6.86 -6.59 11.65
N GLU A 143 -7.75 -5.65 11.34
CA GLU A 143 -7.39 -4.25 11.13
C GLU A 143 -6.69 -3.62 12.34
N SER A 144 -7.10 -4.01 13.56
CA SER A 144 -6.48 -3.57 14.81
C SER A 144 -5.39 -4.51 15.33
N ALA A 145 -5.03 -5.58 14.59
CA ALA A 145 -4.02 -6.52 15.05
C ALA A 145 -2.61 -5.92 14.96
N ALA A 146 -1.77 -6.22 15.94
CA ALA A 146 -0.39 -5.79 16.05
C ALA A 146 0.50 -6.93 16.56
N PRO A 147 1.83 -6.83 16.50
CA PRO A 147 2.71 -7.87 17.05
C PRO A 147 2.49 -8.15 18.54
N SER A 148 2.03 -7.15 19.28
CA SER A 148 1.69 -7.26 20.71
C SER A 148 0.43 -6.48 21.04
N GLU A 149 -0.22 -6.85 22.13
CA GLU A 149 -1.40 -6.17 22.64
C GLU A 149 -0.98 -4.85 23.30
N LEU A 150 -1.40 -3.73 22.72
CA LEU A 150 -1.09 -2.38 23.18
C LEU A 150 -2.27 -1.44 22.87
N PRO A 151 -2.44 -0.34 23.64
CA PRO A 151 -3.44 0.66 23.29
C PRO A 151 -3.23 1.22 21.89
N SER A 152 -4.32 1.50 21.18
CA SER A 152 -4.26 2.20 19.90
C SER A 152 -3.59 3.56 20.05
N ARG A 153 -2.89 4.00 19.01
CA ARG A 153 -2.23 5.31 19.01
C ARG A 153 -3.22 6.47 18.99
N TRP A 154 -4.38 6.25 18.36
CA TRP A 154 -5.34 7.33 18.07
C TRP A 154 -6.70 7.15 18.78
N ALA A 155 -6.94 5.98 19.34
CA ALA A 155 -8.17 5.64 20.05
C ALA A 155 -7.82 4.93 21.36
N GLU A 156 -7.66 5.71 22.45
CA GLU A 156 -7.21 5.20 23.75
C GLU A 156 -8.09 4.06 24.33
N ASN A 157 -9.37 4.08 23.99
CA ASN A 157 -10.33 3.04 24.42
C ASN A 157 -10.33 1.78 23.54
N LEU A 158 -9.44 1.71 22.55
CA LEU A 158 -9.26 0.54 21.69
C LEU A 158 -7.90 -0.09 22.00
N THR A 159 -7.91 -1.33 22.42
CA THR A 159 -6.69 -2.13 22.58
C THR A 159 -6.48 -2.99 21.35
N THR A 160 -5.27 -2.99 20.80
CA THR A 160 -4.92 -3.88 19.69
C THR A 160 -4.89 -5.33 20.16
N ARG A 161 -5.20 -6.24 19.25
CA ARG A 161 -5.05 -7.69 19.47
C ARG A 161 -3.66 -8.13 19.01
N ALA A 162 -3.00 -8.99 19.81
CA ALA A 162 -1.77 -9.62 19.37
C ALA A 162 -2.04 -10.60 18.20
N LEU A 163 -1.19 -10.55 17.17
CA LEU A 163 -1.18 -11.52 16.08
C LEU A 163 -0.74 -12.89 16.59
N THR A 164 -1.38 -13.94 16.10
CA THR A 164 -0.90 -15.30 16.30
C THR A 164 0.29 -15.59 15.40
N LYS A 165 1.13 -16.57 15.73
CA LYS A 165 2.24 -17.01 14.86
C LYS A 165 1.76 -17.41 13.47
N LYS A 166 0.59 -18.07 13.38
CA LYS A 166 -0.01 -18.45 12.10
C LYS A 166 -0.32 -17.23 11.24
N GLU A 167 -0.98 -16.21 11.80
CA GLU A 167 -1.28 -14.97 11.09
C GLU A 167 -0.01 -14.23 10.64
N ILE A 168 1.04 -14.24 11.45
CA ILE A 168 2.34 -13.65 11.07
C ILE A 168 2.91 -14.37 9.85
N HIS A 169 2.87 -15.70 9.80
CA HIS A 169 3.33 -16.46 8.62
C HIS A 169 2.47 -16.18 7.39
N GLU A 170 1.14 -16.12 7.54
CA GLU A 170 0.23 -15.76 6.44
C GLU A 170 0.54 -14.36 5.88
N ILE A 171 0.84 -13.39 6.74
CA ILE A 171 1.25 -12.04 6.35
C ILE A 171 2.58 -12.07 5.59
N VAL A 172 3.58 -12.79 6.10
CA VAL A 172 4.90 -12.92 5.43
C VAL A 172 4.75 -13.53 4.04
N ASP A 173 3.97 -14.61 3.93
CA ASP A 173 3.69 -15.28 2.65
C ASP A 173 2.95 -14.34 1.69
N ALA A 174 1.99 -13.55 2.19
CA ALA A 174 1.25 -12.59 1.39
C ALA A 174 2.15 -11.47 0.86
N PHE A 175 3.09 -10.96 1.69
CA PHE A 175 4.11 -10.01 1.22
C PHE A 175 4.95 -10.61 0.11
N ALA A 176 5.47 -11.82 0.27
CA ALA A 176 6.31 -12.48 -0.71
C ALA A 176 5.58 -12.70 -2.05
N LYS A 177 4.34 -13.21 -2.00
CA LYS A 177 3.50 -13.42 -3.18
C LYS A 177 3.18 -12.10 -3.90
N THR A 178 2.75 -11.09 -3.14
CA THR A 178 2.42 -9.77 -3.70
C THR A 178 3.65 -9.10 -4.32
N ALA A 179 4.79 -9.11 -3.64
CA ALA A 179 6.03 -8.54 -4.14
C ALA A 179 6.46 -9.23 -5.45
N LYS A 180 6.35 -10.56 -5.52
CA LYS A 180 6.64 -11.30 -6.75
C LYS A 180 5.76 -10.86 -7.91
N LEU A 181 4.44 -10.75 -7.70
CA LEU A 181 3.51 -10.29 -8.73
C LEU A 181 3.78 -8.84 -9.16
N CYS A 182 4.15 -7.96 -8.23
CA CYS A 182 4.60 -6.61 -8.56
C CYS A 182 5.84 -6.63 -9.46
N MET A 183 6.85 -7.45 -9.12
CA MET A 183 8.05 -7.60 -9.96
C MET A 183 7.73 -8.18 -11.34
N ASP A 184 6.87 -9.20 -11.41
CA ASP A 184 6.42 -9.82 -12.67
C ASP A 184 5.63 -8.82 -13.55
N ALA A 185 4.99 -7.82 -12.92
CA ALA A 185 4.34 -6.70 -13.58
C ALA A 185 5.31 -5.57 -13.99
N GLY A 186 6.59 -5.65 -13.63
CA GLY A 186 7.62 -4.68 -14.01
C GLY A 186 7.85 -3.56 -13.00
N VAL A 187 7.38 -3.68 -11.76
CA VAL A 187 7.73 -2.74 -10.67
C VAL A 187 9.24 -2.84 -10.40
N ASP A 188 9.90 -1.70 -10.20
CA ASP A 188 11.38 -1.54 -10.15
C ASP A 188 12.04 -1.95 -8.82
#